data_9a122ccd8c6ac3c20e86eddd326f821c
#
_entry.id   9a122ccd8c6ac3c20e86eddd326f821c
#
_cell.length_a   1.000
_cell.length_b   1.000
_cell.length_c   1.000
_cell.angle_alpha   90.00
_cell.angle_beta   90.00
_cell.angle_gamma   90.00
#
_symmetry.space_group_name_H-M   'P 1'
#
loop_
_entity.id
_entity.type
_entity.pdbx_description
1 polymer ?
#
loop_
_entity_poly.entity_id
_entity_poly.type
_entity_poly.pdbx_seq_one_letter_code
_entity_poly.pdbx_strand_id
1 'polypeptide(L)'
;FRSYTPIKEVEPKATSYIDLDIVNQSLQRYPDNKLFQFLSAQFGEAETLKLMAKYKVGTSKHWDGATVFWQIDYQNRVRTGKIMLYNPTTGKRIKEPYNHVTWVHSVLHKEDYNLKQCFFGEHLLPEDKSRPVALVESEKTAIIASYYLPQFLWIASGGKNGCFNVNSL
;
A
#
# COMPACT_ATOMS: atom_id res chain seq x y z
N PHE A 1 6.23 10.17 53.45
CA PHE A 1 5.09 9.78 52.56
C PHE A 1 5.35 10.38 51.20
N ARG A 2 5.58 9.51 50.16
CA ARG A 2 5.62 9.95 48.76
C ARG A 2 4.18 10.07 48.27
N SER A 3 3.77 11.26 47.83
CA SER A 3 2.47 11.48 47.20
C SER A 3 2.40 10.72 45.87
N TYR A 4 1.46 9.80 45.75
CA TYR A 4 1.12 9.12 44.52
C TYR A 4 0.34 10.10 43.62
N THR A 5 0.95 10.52 42.52
CA THR A 5 0.24 11.28 41.50
C THR A 5 -0.35 10.26 40.48
N PRO A 6 -1.66 10.17 40.33
CA PRO A 6 -2.24 9.25 39.36
C PRO A 6 -1.76 9.60 37.93
N ILE A 7 -1.25 8.62 37.20
CA ILE A 7 -0.96 8.76 35.78
C ILE A 7 -2.29 9.01 35.10
N LYS A 8 -2.49 10.18 34.49
CA LYS A 8 -3.64 10.44 33.62
C LYS A 8 -3.61 9.40 32.50
N GLU A 9 -4.58 8.50 32.46
CA GLU A 9 -4.84 7.69 31.26
C GLU A 9 -5.14 8.63 30.09
N VAL A 10 -4.21 8.69 29.14
CA VAL A 10 -4.43 9.41 27.89
C VAL A 10 -5.27 8.48 27.00
N GLU A 11 -6.49 8.86 26.71
CA GLU A 11 -7.32 8.11 25.78
C GLU A 11 -6.58 7.91 24.45
N PRO A 12 -6.55 6.67 23.92
CA PRO A 12 -5.83 6.39 22.69
C PRO A 12 -6.47 7.18 21.54
N LYS A 13 -5.68 7.97 20.83
CA LYS A 13 -6.12 8.76 19.68
C LYS A 13 -6.77 7.85 18.64
N ALA A 14 -7.96 8.22 18.14
CA ALA A 14 -8.66 7.48 17.09
C ALA A 14 -7.81 7.37 15.82
N THR A 15 -7.90 6.23 15.13
CA THR A 15 -7.18 5.99 13.87
C THR A 15 -7.67 6.94 12.78
N SER A 16 -6.75 7.55 12.03
CA SER A 16 -7.09 8.39 10.88
C SER A 16 -7.21 7.56 9.59
N TYR A 17 -8.03 8.04 8.66
CA TYR A 17 -8.27 7.40 7.37
C TYR A 17 -8.17 8.39 6.22
N ILE A 18 -7.87 7.88 5.02
CA ILE A 18 -7.93 8.60 3.75
C ILE A 18 -9.30 8.36 3.13
N ASP A 19 -9.85 9.39 2.47
CA ASP A 19 -11.10 9.27 1.75
C ASP A 19 -10.97 8.30 0.56
N LEU A 20 -11.95 7.44 0.37
CA LEU A 20 -11.99 6.46 -0.72
C LEU A 20 -12.00 7.15 -2.10
N ASP A 21 -12.55 8.35 -2.21
CA ASP A 21 -12.55 9.12 -3.46
C ASP A 21 -11.13 9.44 -3.93
N ILE A 22 -10.19 9.65 -3.02
CA ILE A 22 -8.77 9.86 -3.37
C ILE A 22 -8.16 8.58 -3.96
N VAL A 23 -8.54 7.41 -3.43
CA VAL A 23 -8.15 6.12 -4.02
C VAL A 23 -8.69 6.02 -5.42
N ASN A 24 -10.02 6.20 -5.61
CA ASN A 24 -10.71 6.07 -6.89
C ASN A 24 -10.12 7.01 -7.95
N GLN A 25 -9.80 8.26 -7.59
CA GLN A 25 -9.13 9.22 -8.47
C GLN A 25 -7.73 8.79 -8.90
N SER A 26 -7.06 7.95 -8.14
CA SER A 26 -5.74 7.43 -8.48
C SER A 26 -5.78 6.22 -9.41
N LEU A 27 -6.92 5.49 -9.48
CA LEU A 27 -7.08 4.25 -10.27
C LEU A 27 -7.26 4.54 -11.76
N GLN A 28 -6.38 5.36 -12.32
CA GLN A 28 -6.39 5.79 -13.71
C GLN A 28 -4.98 6.13 -14.18
N ARG A 29 -4.84 6.50 -15.47
CA ARG A 29 -3.56 6.90 -16.08
C ARG A 29 -2.49 5.80 -15.98
N TYR A 30 -2.89 4.55 -16.07
CA TYR A 30 -1.96 3.41 -16.01
C TYR A 30 -0.88 3.45 -17.09
N PRO A 31 -1.12 3.93 -18.34
CA PRO A 31 -0.06 4.08 -19.35
C PRO A 31 1.10 4.97 -18.87
N ASP A 32 0.86 5.96 -17.99
CA ASP A 32 1.91 6.81 -17.43
C ASP A 32 2.66 6.13 -16.27
N ASN A 33 2.03 5.15 -15.59
CA ASN A 33 2.58 4.50 -14.39
C ASN A 33 3.80 3.63 -14.74
N LYS A 34 4.95 3.95 -14.16
CA LYS A 34 6.22 3.28 -14.49
C LYS A 34 6.26 1.81 -14.06
N LEU A 35 5.59 1.44 -12.97
CA LEU A 35 5.48 0.04 -12.58
C LEU A 35 4.52 -0.72 -13.51
N PHE A 36 3.42 -0.10 -13.92
CA PHE A 36 2.51 -0.67 -14.91
C PHE A 36 3.22 -0.97 -16.23
N GLN A 37 4.03 -0.02 -16.73
CA GLN A 37 4.83 -0.21 -17.95
C GLN A 37 5.77 -1.43 -17.82
N PHE A 38 6.46 -1.55 -16.68
CA PHE A 38 7.33 -2.70 -16.41
C PHE A 38 6.54 -4.01 -16.38
N LEU A 39 5.44 -4.07 -15.63
CA LEU A 39 4.64 -5.29 -15.50
C LEU A 39 3.97 -5.67 -16.82
N SER A 40 3.50 -4.70 -17.61
CA SER A 40 2.89 -4.94 -18.92
C SER A 40 3.88 -5.53 -19.92
N ALA A 41 5.15 -5.15 -19.84
CA ALA A 41 6.20 -5.77 -20.65
C ALA A 41 6.47 -7.24 -20.27
N GLN A 42 6.13 -7.67 -19.03
CA GLN A 42 6.32 -9.04 -18.56
C GLN A 42 5.08 -9.92 -18.76
N PHE A 43 3.89 -9.38 -18.49
CA PHE A 43 2.64 -10.15 -18.39
C PHE A 43 1.62 -9.82 -19.47
N GLY A 44 1.87 -8.77 -20.27
CA GLY A 44 0.89 -8.16 -21.15
C GLY A 44 -0.01 -7.15 -20.41
N GLU A 45 -0.54 -6.21 -21.16
CA GLU A 45 -1.33 -5.09 -20.64
C GLU A 45 -2.62 -5.56 -19.94
N ALA A 46 -3.36 -6.49 -20.57
CA ALA A 46 -4.63 -6.98 -20.05
C ALA A 46 -4.49 -7.64 -18.67
N GLU A 47 -3.48 -8.50 -18.49
CA GLU A 47 -3.23 -9.15 -17.20
C GLU A 47 -2.71 -8.14 -16.16
N THR A 48 -1.89 -7.20 -16.58
CA THR A 48 -1.42 -6.14 -15.67
C THR A 48 -2.58 -5.27 -15.18
N LEU A 49 -3.52 -4.90 -16.04
CA LEU A 49 -4.72 -4.15 -15.63
C LEU A 49 -5.55 -4.92 -14.60
N LYS A 50 -5.73 -6.23 -14.77
CA LYS A 50 -6.43 -7.06 -13.77
C LYS A 50 -5.72 -7.06 -12.41
N LEU A 51 -4.39 -7.16 -12.41
CA LEU A 51 -3.59 -7.13 -11.19
C LEU A 51 -3.66 -5.76 -10.48
N MET A 52 -3.53 -4.66 -11.26
CA MET A 52 -3.65 -3.30 -10.72
C MET A 52 -5.03 -3.04 -10.13
N ALA A 53 -6.09 -3.48 -10.82
CA ALA A 53 -7.47 -3.36 -10.32
C ALA A 53 -7.70 -4.20 -9.06
N LYS A 54 -7.26 -5.47 -9.06
CA LYS A 54 -7.37 -6.38 -7.92
C LYS A 54 -6.76 -5.78 -6.65
N TYR A 55 -5.55 -5.26 -6.76
CA TYR A 55 -4.81 -4.69 -5.62
C TYR A 55 -5.10 -3.19 -5.40
N LYS A 56 -6.00 -2.60 -6.17
CA LYS A 56 -6.31 -1.16 -6.14
C LYS A 56 -5.04 -0.30 -6.21
N VAL A 57 -4.11 -0.65 -7.10
CA VAL A 57 -2.87 0.10 -7.29
C VAL A 57 -3.14 1.36 -8.09
N GLY A 58 -2.71 2.51 -7.58
CA GLY A 58 -2.95 3.81 -8.18
C GLY A 58 -1.74 4.41 -8.90
N THR A 59 -1.99 5.50 -9.63
CA THR A 59 -0.97 6.36 -10.23
C THR A 59 -0.96 7.71 -9.55
N SER A 60 0.21 8.16 -9.10
CA SER A 60 0.41 9.46 -8.45
C SER A 60 1.06 10.45 -9.41
N LYS A 61 0.69 11.74 -9.25
CA LYS A 61 1.34 12.87 -9.91
C LYS A 61 2.49 13.46 -9.07
N HIS A 62 2.73 12.93 -7.87
CA HIS A 62 3.77 13.45 -6.97
C HIS A 62 5.17 13.35 -7.61
N TRP A 63 5.46 12.22 -8.27
CA TRP A 63 6.52 12.08 -9.26
C TRP A 63 5.90 11.54 -10.54
N ASP A 64 6.43 11.93 -11.68
CA ASP A 64 5.88 11.51 -12.97
C ASP A 64 5.80 9.98 -13.12
N GLY A 65 4.57 9.49 -13.18
CA GLY A 65 4.28 8.06 -13.30
C GLY A 65 4.55 7.23 -12.03
N ALA A 66 4.61 7.85 -10.86
CA ALA A 66 4.78 7.12 -9.59
C ALA A 66 3.56 6.24 -9.29
N THR A 67 3.83 5.12 -8.62
CA THR A 67 2.85 4.12 -8.21
C THR A 67 2.39 4.40 -6.79
N VAL A 68 1.09 4.26 -6.53
CA VAL A 68 0.52 4.27 -5.17
C VAL A 68 0.09 2.86 -4.79
N PHE A 69 0.67 2.35 -3.72
CA PHE A 69 0.22 1.12 -3.07
C PHE A 69 -0.66 1.49 -1.88
N TRP A 70 -1.96 1.31 -2.03
CA TRP A 70 -2.93 1.63 -1.00
C TRP A 70 -2.97 0.57 0.08
N GLN A 71 -2.90 0.99 1.34
CA GLN A 71 -3.18 0.17 2.50
C GLN A 71 -4.65 0.29 2.85
N ILE A 72 -5.43 -0.68 2.42
CA ILE A 72 -6.88 -0.77 2.64
C ILE A 72 -7.13 -1.99 3.53
N ASP A 73 -7.72 -1.76 4.70
CA ASP A 73 -7.94 -2.82 5.67
C ASP A 73 -9.11 -3.76 5.27
N TYR A 74 -9.29 -4.83 6.01
CA TYR A 74 -10.33 -5.84 5.78
C TYR A 74 -11.77 -5.29 5.89
N GLN A 75 -11.95 -4.09 6.42
CA GLN A 75 -13.22 -3.37 6.48
C GLN A 75 -13.35 -2.32 5.35
N ASN A 76 -12.49 -2.36 4.34
CA ASN A 76 -12.41 -1.40 3.24
C ASN A 76 -12.12 0.06 3.66
N ARG A 77 -11.54 0.29 4.83
CA ARG A 77 -11.09 1.61 5.26
C ARG A 77 -9.66 1.84 4.80
N VAL A 78 -9.40 3.01 4.24
CA VAL A 78 -8.08 3.36 3.68
C VAL A 78 -7.19 3.93 4.77
N ARG A 79 -6.18 3.19 5.18
CA ARG A 79 -5.21 3.60 6.22
C ARG A 79 -4.24 4.65 5.70
N THR A 80 -3.69 4.43 4.54
CA THR A 80 -2.80 5.35 3.81
C THR A 80 -2.48 4.78 2.43
N GLY A 81 -1.60 5.44 1.68
CA GLY A 81 -0.99 4.93 0.45
C GLY A 81 0.51 5.19 0.47
N LYS A 82 1.29 4.25 0.00
CA LYS A 82 2.74 4.38 -0.17
C LYS A 82 3.04 4.72 -1.62
N ILE A 83 3.63 5.88 -1.85
CA ILE A 83 3.98 6.37 -3.18
C ILE A 83 5.44 6.00 -3.46
N MET A 84 5.67 5.34 -4.59
CA MET A 84 7.01 4.89 -4.99
C MET A 84 7.22 5.09 -6.48
N LEU A 85 8.46 5.43 -6.87
CA LEU A 85 8.84 5.55 -8.28
C LEU A 85 9.72 4.36 -8.71
N TYR A 86 9.42 3.83 -9.89
CA TYR A 86 10.11 2.68 -10.47
C TYR A 86 10.74 3.03 -11.82
N ASN A 87 11.80 2.33 -12.17
CA ASN A 87 12.33 2.32 -13.52
C ASN A 87 11.43 1.40 -14.38
N PRO A 88 10.86 1.89 -15.50
CA PRO A 88 9.90 1.13 -16.31
C PRO A 88 10.53 -0.04 -17.08
N THR A 89 11.84 -0.04 -17.26
CA THR A 89 12.55 -1.13 -17.96
C THR A 89 13.00 -2.23 -17.00
N THR A 90 13.53 -1.86 -15.83
CA THR A 90 14.12 -2.81 -14.90
C THR A 90 13.22 -3.20 -13.74
N GLY A 91 12.13 -2.47 -13.51
CA GLY A 91 11.25 -2.65 -12.36
C GLY A 91 11.92 -2.36 -11.01
N LYS A 92 13.11 -1.76 -11.00
CA LYS A 92 13.80 -1.38 -9.77
C LYS A 92 13.32 -0.03 -9.27
N ARG A 93 13.30 0.16 -7.93
CA ARG A 93 13.00 1.46 -7.32
C ARG A 93 14.02 2.50 -7.73
N ILE A 94 13.59 3.72 -8.01
CA ILE A 94 14.47 4.87 -8.23
C ILE A 94 14.95 5.36 -6.86
N LYS A 95 16.28 5.36 -6.66
CA LYS A 95 16.92 5.76 -5.40
C LYS A 95 17.80 7.00 -5.53
N GLU A 96 18.12 7.39 -6.77
CA GLU A 96 18.93 8.56 -7.08
C GLU A 96 18.06 9.68 -7.68
N PRO A 97 18.34 10.95 -7.39
CA PRO A 97 19.34 11.48 -6.44
C PRO A 97 18.94 11.30 -4.96
N TYR A 98 17.74 10.84 -4.71
CA TYR A 98 17.20 10.49 -3.38
C TYR A 98 16.21 9.32 -3.50
N ASN A 99 15.87 8.71 -2.38
CA ASN A 99 14.93 7.59 -2.36
C ASN A 99 13.49 8.07 -2.61
N HIS A 100 12.92 7.73 -3.78
CA HIS A 100 11.57 8.13 -4.18
C HIS A 100 10.51 7.26 -3.49
N VAL A 101 10.36 7.46 -2.18
CA VAL A 101 9.33 6.84 -1.34
C VAL A 101 8.73 7.89 -0.42
N THR A 102 7.41 8.02 -0.44
CA THR A 102 6.65 8.89 0.46
C THR A 102 5.27 8.31 0.75
N TRP A 103 4.49 8.98 1.59
CA TRP A 103 3.17 8.55 2.00
C TRP A 103 2.10 9.55 1.57
N VAL A 104 0.92 9.05 1.19
CA VAL A 104 -0.20 9.90 0.75
C VAL A 104 -0.61 10.90 1.83
N HIS A 105 -0.74 10.48 3.09
CA HIS A 105 -1.12 11.40 4.18
C HIS A 105 -0.09 12.53 4.36
N SER A 106 1.20 12.27 4.12
CA SER A 106 2.24 13.31 4.16
C SER A 106 2.13 14.27 2.97
N VAL A 107 1.90 13.75 1.77
CA VAL A 107 1.72 14.56 0.55
C VAL A 107 0.44 15.41 0.62
N LEU A 108 -0.60 14.93 1.30
CA LEU A 108 -1.84 15.67 1.53
C LEU A 108 -1.75 16.65 2.71
N HIS A 109 -0.58 16.78 3.34
CA HIS A 109 -0.35 17.66 4.50
C HIS A 109 -1.41 17.47 5.60
N LYS A 110 -1.82 16.22 5.86
CA LYS A 110 -2.78 15.91 6.92
C LYS A 110 -2.11 16.05 8.27
N GLU A 111 -2.36 17.15 8.94
CA GLU A 111 -1.89 17.39 10.30
C GLU A 111 -2.51 16.37 11.27
N ASP A 112 -1.78 16.06 12.33
CA ASP A 112 -2.26 15.14 13.39
C ASP A 112 -2.72 13.76 12.91
N TYR A 113 -2.22 13.26 11.78
CA TYR A 113 -2.61 11.97 11.23
C TYR A 113 -2.14 10.81 12.11
N ASN A 114 -3.08 10.12 12.77
CA ASN A 114 -2.80 8.93 13.55
C ASN A 114 -2.79 7.69 12.66
N LEU A 115 -1.62 7.41 12.08
CA LEU A 115 -1.43 6.28 11.19
C LEU A 115 -1.39 4.95 11.95
N LYS A 116 -2.31 4.05 11.62
CA LYS A 116 -2.19 2.61 11.90
C LYS A 116 -2.12 1.87 10.58
N GLN A 117 -0.97 1.35 10.24
CA GLN A 117 -0.76 0.60 8.99
C GLN A 117 -1.51 -0.73 9.01
N CYS A 118 -1.89 -1.20 7.81
CA CYS A 118 -2.40 -2.55 7.57
C CYS A 118 -1.64 -3.17 6.39
N PHE A 119 -1.86 -4.46 6.12
CA PHE A 119 -1.19 -5.13 5.01
C PHE A 119 -1.66 -4.59 3.67
N PHE A 120 -0.75 -4.44 2.72
CA PHE A 120 -1.13 -4.26 1.32
C PHE A 120 -1.84 -5.52 0.83
N GLY A 121 -3.02 -5.36 0.23
CA GLY A 121 -3.87 -6.49 -0.18
C GLY A 121 -4.78 -7.05 0.93
N GLU A 122 -4.80 -6.48 2.14
CA GLU A 122 -5.63 -6.94 3.25
C GLU A 122 -7.13 -6.91 2.91
N HIS A 123 -7.58 -5.95 2.11
CA HIS A 123 -8.97 -5.85 1.63
C HIS A 123 -9.43 -7.08 0.82
N LEU A 124 -8.51 -7.92 0.33
CA LEU A 124 -8.83 -9.15 -0.39
C LEU A 124 -9.16 -10.33 0.54
N LEU A 125 -8.79 -10.25 1.83
CA LEU A 125 -8.98 -11.35 2.78
C LEU A 125 -10.46 -11.75 2.96
N PRO A 126 -11.43 -10.83 3.01
CA PRO A 126 -12.85 -11.18 3.12
C PRO A 126 -13.42 -11.81 1.84
N GLU A 127 -12.83 -11.54 0.67
CA GLU A 127 -13.39 -11.95 -0.63
C GLU A 127 -13.25 -13.44 -0.90
N ASP A 128 -12.17 -14.06 -0.42
CA ASP A 128 -11.91 -15.48 -0.64
C ASP A 128 -11.24 -16.13 0.57
N LYS A 129 -12.03 -16.78 1.39
CA LYS A 129 -11.57 -17.51 2.59
C LYS A 129 -11.05 -18.91 2.29
N SER A 130 -11.16 -19.39 1.05
CA SER A 130 -10.76 -20.75 0.66
C SER A 130 -9.28 -20.83 0.31
N ARG A 131 -8.67 -19.73 -0.14
CA ARG A 131 -7.25 -19.71 -0.50
C ARG A 131 -6.35 -19.47 0.71
N PRO A 132 -5.24 -20.21 0.82
CA PRO A 132 -4.23 -19.91 1.83
C PRO A 132 -3.61 -18.53 1.59
N VAL A 133 -3.39 -17.80 2.68
CA VAL A 133 -2.76 -16.47 2.66
C VAL A 133 -1.24 -16.63 2.64
N ALA A 134 -0.60 -15.93 1.72
CA ALA A 134 0.86 -15.85 1.62
C ALA A 134 1.33 -14.41 1.84
N LEU A 135 2.35 -14.23 2.66
CA LEU A 135 2.86 -12.94 3.07
C LEU A 135 4.27 -12.70 2.52
N VAL A 136 4.48 -11.51 1.95
CA VAL A 136 5.79 -11.04 1.48
C VAL A 136 6.11 -9.65 2.03
N GLU A 137 7.35 -9.22 1.89
CA GLU A 137 7.77 -7.91 2.37
C GLU A 137 7.28 -6.77 1.45
N SER A 138 7.38 -6.95 0.13
CA SER A 138 7.19 -5.87 -0.86
C SER A 138 5.84 -6.00 -1.58
N GLU A 139 5.15 -4.89 -1.75
CA GLU A 139 3.89 -4.77 -2.48
C GLU A 139 4.02 -5.25 -3.94
N LYS A 140 5.12 -4.86 -4.61
CA LYS A 140 5.43 -5.33 -5.96
C LYS A 140 5.57 -6.85 -6.02
N THR A 141 6.21 -7.45 -5.02
CA THR A 141 6.37 -8.91 -4.93
C THR A 141 5.01 -9.59 -4.78
N ALA A 142 4.10 -9.06 -3.98
CA ALA A 142 2.75 -9.62 -3.84
C ALA A 142 1.99 -9.62 -5.18
N ILE A 143 2.08 -8.53 -5.96
CA ILE A 143 1.46 -8.44 -7.28
C ILE A 143 2.04 -9.48 -8.24
N ILE A 144 3.37 -9.58 -8.33
CA ILE A 144 4.07 -10.53 -9.21
C ILE A 144 3.77 -11.97 -8.80
N ALA A 145 3.84 -12.27 -7.50
CA ALA A 145 3.54 -13.60 -6.97
C ALA A 145 2.08 -14.00 -7.23
N SER A 146 1.15 -13.06 -7.16
CA SER A 146 -0.26 -13.30 -7.47
C SER A 146 -0.50 -13.73 -8.93
N TYR A 147 0.37 -13.31 -9.85
CA TYR A 147 0.33 -13.77 -11.24
C TYR A 147 0.85 -15.20 -11.40
N TYR A 148 2.01 -15.49 -10.83
CA TYR A 148 2.66 -16.82 -10.99
C TYR A 148 2.06 -17.92 -10.10
N LEU A 149 1.56 -17.56 -8.94
CA LEU A 149 1.05 -18.49 -7.93
C LEU A 149 -0.36 -18.07 -7.48
N PRO A 150 -1.36 -18.10 -8.39
CA PRO A 150 -2.71 -17.60 -8.14
C PRO A 150 -3.51 -18.41 -7.10
N GLN A 151 -3.03 -19.60 -6.73
CA GLN A 151 -3.65 -20.45 -5.68
C GLN A 151 -3.53 -19.84 -4.28
N PHE A 152 -2.65 -18.85 -4.09
CA PHE A 152 -2.52 -18.11 -2.83
C PHE A 152 -3.18 -16.74 -2.92
N LEU A 153 -3.63 -16.24 -1.78
CA LEU A 153 -3.96 -14.84 -1.61
C LEU A 153 -2.72 -14.11 -1.06
N TRP A 154 -2.10 -13.28 -1.91
CA TRP A 154 -0.86 -12.61 -1.57
C TRP A 154 -1.12 -11.26 -0.92
N ILE A 155 -0.46 -11.02 0.24
CA ILE A 155 -0.44 -9.75 0.95
C ILE A 155 1.01 -9.31 1.22
N ALA A 156 1.23 -8.03 1.50
CA ALA A 156 2.56 -7.54 1.81
C ALA A 156 2.60 -6.67 3.07
N SER A 157 3.70 -6.81 3.84
CA SER A 157 3.93 -5.98 5.04
C SER A 157 4.34 -4.54 4.72
N GLY A 158 4.79 -4.28 3.49
CA GLY A 158 5.22 -2.95 3.06
C GLY A 158 6.63 -2.57 3.50
N GLY A 159 7.43 -3.51 3.99
CA GLY A 159 8.82 -3.34 4.40
C GLY A 159 9.16 -4.06 5.70
N LYS A 160 10.44 -4.12 6.04
CA LYS A 160 10.96 -4.82 7.24
C LYS A 160 10.27 -4.41 8.54
N ASN A 161 9.97 -3.11 8.69
CA ASN A 161 9.31 -2.53 9.86
C ASN A 161 7.87 -2.06 9.53
N GLY A 162 7.24 -2.62 8.51
CA GLY A 162 5.93 -2.21 8.04
C GLY A 162 4.83 -2.40 9.07
N CYS A 163 3.77 -3.13 8.72
CA CYS A 163 2.63 -3.34 9.61
C CYS A 163 2.85 -4.40 10.72
N PHE A 164 4.04 -5.03 10.79
CA PHE A 164 4.41 -5.92 11.89
C PHE A 164 4.87 -5.15 13.14
N ASN A 165 4.01 -4.36 13.71
CA ASN A 165 4.24 -3.82 15.04
C ASN A 165 3.07 -4.19 15.95
N VAL A 166 3.33 -4.27 17.26
CA VAL A 166 2.34 -4.69 18.27
C VAL A 166 1.07 -3.85 18.25
N ASN A 167 1.13 -2.64 17.70
CA ASN A 167 0.00 -1.71 17.60
C ASN A 167 -0.80 -1.86 16.29
N SER A 168 -0.36 -2.72 15.37
CA SER A 168 -0.98 -2.94 14.06
C SER A 168 -1.70 -4.30 13.96
N LEU A 169 -1.51 -5.16 14.95
CA LEU A 169 -2.17 -6.42 15.17
C LEU A 169 -3.24 -6.25 16.25
#